data_81b83d9714957cd6ce92082044ec1d30
#
_entry.id   81b83d9714957cd6ce92082044ec1d30
#
_cell.length_a   1.000
_cell.length_b   1.000
_cell.length_c   1.000
_cell.angle_alpha   90.00
_cell.angle_beta   90.00
_cell.angle_gamma   90.00
#
_symmetry.space_group_name_H-M   'P 1'
#
loop_
_entity.id
_entity.type
_entity.pdbx_description
1 polymer ?
#
loop_
_entity_poly.entity_id
_entity_poly.type
_entity_poly.pdbx_seq_one_letter_code
_entity_poly.pdbx_strand_id
1 'polypeptide(L)'
;PRAYSIAGERGLSYVFTTDDTDTDTHPNTVDIRMTCLNGRTFSVRGESLGGGKVRISRIDHIDVDFSGEYSTLIIIHHDRLGVLAHITRCLSEGYVNIAFMKLFRETKGDRAYSIIEFDGSLPDHMVSRIYENPDVQDVMFIPVKGENENGF
;
A
#
# COMPACT_ATOMS: atom_id res chain seq x y z
N PRO A 1 -0.84 -24.98 1.27
CA PRO A 1 0.23 -25.92 0.96
C PRO A 1 1.03 -25.56 -0.31
N ARG A 2 0.46 -24.89 -1.31
CA ARG A 2 1.16 -24.52 -2.56
C ARG A 2 2.00 -23.24 -2.46
N ALA A 3 1.70 -22.32 -1.53
CA ALA A 3 2.37 -21.03 -1.44
C ALA A 3 3.90 -21.14 -1.27
N TYR A 4 4.35 -22.08 -0.47
CA TYR A 4 5.78 -22.33 -0.23
C TYR A 4 6.51 -22.84 -1.47
N SER A 5 5.89 -23.75 -2.23
CA SER A 5 6.45 -24.25 -3.49
C SER A 5 6.56 -23.11 -4.51
N ILE A 6 5.51 -22.30 -4.64
CA ILE A 6 5.49 -21.15 -5.56
C ILE A 6 6.54 -20.10 -5.16
N ALA A 7 6.71 -19.83 -3.87
CA ALA A 7 7.74 -18.93 -3.38
C ALA A 7 9.15 -19.41 -3.77
N GLY A 8 9.45 -20.69 -3.54
CA GLY A 8 10.72 -21.30 -3.95
C GLY A 8 10.95 -21.25 -5.46
N GLU A 9 9.96 -21.60 -6.27
CA GLU A 9 10.01 -21.54 -7.74
C GLU A 9 10.27 -20.12 -8.26
N ARG A 10 9.78 -19.09 -7.55
CA ARG A 10 9.99 -17.68 -7.86
C ARG A 10 11.25 -17.08 -7.23
N GLY A 11 12.08 -17.88 -6.56
CA GLY A 11 13.31 -17.43 -5.92
C GLY A 11 13.09 -16.56 -4.69
N LEU A 12 11.91 -16.64 -4.04
CA LEU A 12 11.63 -15.95 -2.79
C LEU A 12 12.16 -16.77 -1.62
N SER A 13 13.02 -16.15 -0.82
CA SER A 13 13.43 -16.66 0.48
C SER A 13 12.58 -16.01 1.57
N TYR A 14 12.15 -16.79 2.55
CA TYR A 14 11.32 -16.28 3.65
C TYR A 14 11.70 -16.96 4.98
N VAL A 15 11.48 -16.23 6.07
CA VAL A 15 11.66 -16.71 7.44
C VAL A 15 10.42 -16.32 8.23
N PHE A 16 9.87 -17.23 9.00
CA PHE A 16 8.82 -16.94 9.99
C PHE A 16 9.43 -16.87 11.37
N THR A 17 9.09 -15.84 12.11
CA THR A 17 9.43 -15.68 13.52
C THR A 17 8.16 -15.36 14.29
N THR A 18 8.05 -15.85 15.52
CA THR A 18 6.99 -15.47 16.44
C THR A 18 7.60 -14.54 17.48
N ASP A 19 6.91 -13.43 17.75
CA ASP A 19 7.30 -12.48 18.79
C ASP A 19 6.16 -12.40 19.81
N ASP A 20 6.39 -12.97 20.98
CA ASP A 20 5.44 -12.99 22.10
C ASP A 20 5.72 -11.85 23.11
N THR A 21 6.67 -10.95 22.79
CA THR A 21 7.13 -9.90 23.73
C THR A 21 6.40 -8.58 23.57
N ASP A 22 5.80 -8.33 22.40
CA ASP A 22 5.04 -7.09 22.11
C ASP A 22 3.60 -7.23 22.64
N THR A 23 3.35 -6.72 23.84
CA THR A 23 2.03 -6.78 24.51
C THR A 23 1.09 -5.64 24.09
N ASP A 24 1.59 -4.64 23.38
CA ASP A 24 0.83 -3.45 22.98
C ASP A 24 0.18 -3.60 21.61
N THR A 25 0.49 -4.66 20.86
CA THR A 25 -0.11 -4.93 19.55
C THR A 25 -1.32 -5.86 19.66
N HIS A 26 -2.19 -5.77 18.66
CA HIS A 26 -3.31 -6.70 18.53
C HIS A 26 -2.78 -8.14 18.43
N PRO A 27 -3.36 -9.13 19.17
CA PRO A 27 -2.80 -10.50 19.24
C PRO A 27 -2.73 -11.22 17.87
N ASN A 28 -3.51 -10.78 16.89
CA ASN A 28 -3.48 -11.32 15.52
C ASN A 28 -2.79 -10.34 14.56
N THR A 29 -1.57 -9.94 14.89
CA THR A 29 -0.74 -9.04 14.08
C THR A 29 0.31 -9.81 13.28
N VAL A 30 0.57 -9.37 12.06
CA VAL A 30 1.63 -9.89 11.20
C VAL A 30 2.47 -8.72 10.70
N ASP A 31 3.76 -8.74 11.00
CA ASP A 31 4.76 -7.86 10.41
C ASP A 31 5.42 -8.56 9.21
N ILE A 32 5.34 -7.94 8.04
CA ILE A 32 5.97 -8.43 6.83
C ILE A 32 7.09 -7.46 6.48
N ARG A 33 8.33 -7.96 6.44
CA ARG A 33 9.48 -7.21 5.93
C ARG A 33 9.94 -7.82 4.62
N MET A 34 10.02 -7.01 3.58
CA MET A 34 10.45 -7.41 2.26
C MET A 34 11.76 -6.72 1.91
N THR A 35 12.68 -7.46 1.31
CA THR A 35 13.94 -6.93 0.76
C THR A 35 13.97 -7.27 -0.72
N CYS A 36 14.01 -6.27 -1.56
CA CYS A 36 14.12 -6.42 -3.01
C CYS A 36 15.57 -6.72 -3.42
N LEU A 37 15.77 -7.28 -4.61
CA LEU A 37 17.11 -7.59 -5.15
C LEU A 37 18.03 -6.37 -5.30
N ASN A 38 17.46 -5.17 -5.44
CA ASN A 38 18.18 -3.91 -5.48
C ASN A 38 18.54 -3.36 -4.08
N GLY A 39 18.31 -4.14 -3.01
CA GLY A 39 18.57 -3.76 -1.63
C GLY A 39 17.50 -2.85 -0.99
N ARG A 40 16.45 -2.45 -1.72
CA ARG A 40 15.34 -1.68 -1.16
C ARG A 40 14.56 -2.56 -0.18
N THR A 41 14.27 -2.02 1.02
CA THR A 41 13.45 -2.66 2.03
C THR A 41 12.10 -1.95 2.12
N PHE A 42 11.09 -2.72 2.48
CA PHE A 42 9.72 -2.26 2.69
C PHE A 42 9.09 -3.10 3.80
N SER A 43 8.37 -2.49 4.72
CA SER A 43 7.70 -3.21 5.79
C SER A 43 6.22 -2.82 5.89
N VAL A 44 5.39 -3.81 6.21
CA VAL A 44 3.94 -3.64 6.38
C VAL A 44 3.50 -4.38 7.62
N ARG A 45 2.70 -3.73 8.46
CA ARG A 45 1.98 -4.36 9.56
C ARG A 45 0.51 -4.51 9.20
N GLY A 46 0.03 -5.74 9.30
CA GLY A 46 -1.38 -6.08 9.13
C GLY A 46 -1.96 -6.72 10.38
N GLU A 47 -3.21 -6.46 10.66
CA GLU A 47 -3.95 -6.98 11.80
C GLU A 47 -5.23 -7.66 11.34
N SER A 48 -5.53 -8.83 11.91
CA SER A 48 -6.81 -9.49 11.71
C SER A 48 -7.76 -9.10 12.85
N LEU A 49 -8.82 -8.37 12.50
CA LEU A 49 -9.82 -7.87 13.46
C LEU A 49 -10.94 -8.87 13.75
N GLY A 50 -10.89 -10.06 13.13
CA GLY A 50 -11.94 -11.06 13.20
C GLY A 50 -13.05 -10.85 12.17
N GLY A 51 -13.88 -11.88 11.93
CA GLY A 51 -14.96 -11.82 10.96
C GLY A 51 -14.53 -11.61 9.50
N GLY A 52 -13.28 -11.96 9.16
CA GLY A 52 -12.70 -11.73 7.83
C GLY A 52 -12.18 -10.31 7.59
N LYS A 53 -12.30 -9.41 8.57
CA LYS A 53 -11.82 -8.03 8.45
C LYS A 53 -10.33 -7.95 8.75
N VAL A 54 -9.63 -7.20 7.93
CA VAL A 54 -8.20 -6.90 8.10
C VAL A 54 -8.00 -5.39 8.17
N ARG A 55 -6.91 -4.99 8.78
CA ARG A 55 -6.45 -3.59 8.83
C ARG A 55 -4.96 -3.56 8.56
N ILE A 56 -4.53 -2.67 7.71
CA ILE A 56 -3.11 -2.29 7.58
C ILE A 56 -2.89 -1.12 8.51
N SER A 57 -2.03 -1.32 9.52
CA SER A 57 -1.81 -0.35 10.59
C SER A 57 -0.45 0.34 10.55
N ARG A 58 0.50 -0.19 9.75
CA ARG A 58 1.80 0.46 9.57
C ARG A 58 2.41 0.14 8.21
N ILE A 59 3.03 1.15 7.62
CA ILE A 59 3.90 1.03 6.43
C ILE A 59 5.24 1.68 6.79
N ASP A 60 6.33 0.90 6.69
CA ASP A 60 7.66 1.27 7.18
C ASP A 60 7.59 1.74 8.65
N HIS A 61 7.83 3.01 8.91
CA HIS A 61 7.77 3.63 10.25
C HIS A 61 6.54 4.51 10.46
N ILE A 62 5.62 4.57 9.47
CA ILE A 62 4.42 5.42 9.52
C ILE A 62 3.21 4.59 9.92
N ASP A 63 2.53 5.04 10.96
CA ASP A 63 1.23 4.49 11.34
C ASP A 63 0.18 4.94 10.34
N VAL A 64 -0.52 3.96 9.76
CA VAL A 64 -1.58 4.14 8.77
C VAL A 64 -2.83 3.40 9.21
N ASP A 65 -3.94 3.60 8.50
CA ASP A 65 -5.17 2.89 8.81
C ASP A 65 -6.02 2.77 7.53
N PHE A 66 -6.06 1.58 6.94
CA PHE A 66 -6.92 1.26 5.80
C PHE A 66 -7.27 -0.23 5.75
N SER A 67 -8.36 -0.55 5.04
CA SER A 67 -8.95 -1.90 5.09
C SER A 67 -8.32 -2.90 4.12
N GLY A 68 -7.83 -2.45 2.98
CA GLY A 68 -7.46 -3.32 1.86
C GLY A 68 -8.64 -4.02 1.19
N GLU A 69 -9.87 -3.59 1.45
CA GLU A 69 -11.09 -4.11 0.78
C GLU A 69 -11.30 -3.51 -0.61
N TYR A 70 -10.58 -2.45 -0.92
CA TYR A 70 -10.62 -1.72 -2.19
C TYR A 70 -9.27 -1.77 -2.89
N SER A 71 -9.29 -1.52 -4.19
CA SER A 71 -8.05 -1.22 -4.91
C SER A 71 -7.38 0.00 -4.27
N THR A 72 -6.10 -0.09 -3.96
CA THR A 72 -5.41 0.91 -3.14
C THR A 72 -4.18 1.47 -3.86
N LEU A 73 -4.08 2.80 -3.90
CA LEU A 73 -2.85 3.51 -4.24
C LEU A 73 -2.17 4.00 -2.96
N ILE A 74 -0.89 3.70 -2.83
CA ILE A 74 -0.01 4.26 -1.81
C ILE A 74 0.97 5.17 -2.53
N ILE A 75 0.91 6.47 -2.24
CA ILE A 75 1.73 7.48 -2.90
C ILE A 75 2.61 8.14 -1.85
N ILE A 76 3.92 8.01 -2.03
CA ILE A 76 4.93 8.64 -1.19
C ILE A 76 5.34 9.94 -1.89
N HIS A 77 5.26 11.06 -1.19
CA HIS A 77 5.54 12.37 -1.77
C HIS A 77 6.05 13.37 -0.74
N HIS A 78 6.60 14.49 -1.19
CA HIS A 78 6.85 15.62 -0.31
C HIS A 78 5.54 16.30 0.09
N ASP A 79 5.44 16.71 1.38
CA ASP A 79 4.28 17.46 1.92
C ASP A 79 4.32 18.91 1.42
N ARG A 80 3.91 19.11 0.17
CA ARG A 80 3.91 20.41 -0.51
C ARG A 80 2.56 20.77 -1.08
N LEU A 81 2.35 22.08 -1.25
CA LEU A 81 1.16 22.61 -1.87
C LEU A 81 1.01 22.09 -3.30
N GLY A 82 -0.22 21.70 -3.66
CA GLY A 82 -0.55 21.26 -5.02
C GLY A 82 -0.35 19.77 -5.28
N VAL A 83 0.41 19.03 -4.47
CA VAL A 83 0.64 17.59 -4.70
C VAL A 83 -0.66 16.79 -4.65
N LEU A 84 -1.47 16.98 -3.60
CA LEU A 84 -2.78 16.31 -3.49
C LEU A 84 -3.74 16.73 -4.61
N ALA A 85 -3.72 18.02 -4.99
CA ALA A 85 -4.54 18.52 -6.10
C ALA A 85 -4.14 17.87 -7.44
N HIS A 86 -2.84 17.65 -7.67
CA HIS A 86 -2.35 16.92 -8.84
C HIS A 86 -2.83 15.47 -8.83
N ILE A 87 -2.63 14.74 -7.72
CA ILE A 87 -3.03 13.34 -7.56
C ILE A 87 -4.54 13.18 -7.82
N THR A 88 -5.37 13.96 -7.13
CA THR A 88 -6.82 13.86 -7.26
C THR A 88 -7.33 14.28 -8.65
N ARG A 89 -6.65 15.21 -9.30
CA ARG A 89 -6.94 15.59 -10.71
C ARG A 89 -6.64 14.41 -11.65
N CYS A 90 -5.48 13.77 -11.51
CA CYS A 90 -5.14 12.59 -12.31
C CYS A 90 -6.22 11.52 -12.18
N LEU A 91 -6.62 11.19 -10.95
CA LEU A 91 -7.65 10.18 -10.69
C LEU A 91 -9.00 10.57 -11.28
N SER A 92 -9.42 11.84 -11.13
CA SER A 92 -10.66 12.36 -11.69
C SER A 92 -10.69 12.29 -13.23
N GLU A 93 -9.60 12.69 -13.90
CA GLU A 93 -9.45 12.61 -15.35
C GLU A 93 -9.41 11.16 -15.85
N GLY A 94 -8.94 10.22 -15.02
CA GLY A 94 -9.00 8.78 -15.27
C GLY A 94 -10.32 8.10 -14.91
N TYR A 95 -11.33 8.87 -14.51
CA TYR A 95 -12.65 8.38 -14.07
C TYR A 95 -12.57 7.42 -12.89
N VAL A 96 -11.56 7.55 -12.04
CA VAL A 96 -11.38 6.75 -10.82
C VAL A 96 -12.21 7.36 -9.69
N ASN A 97 -13.16 6.61 -9.15
CA ASN A 97 -13.99 7.04 -8.03
C ASN A 97 -13.31 6.72 -6.70
N ILE A 98 -12.92 7.75 -5.96
CA ILE A 98 -12.25 7.61 -4.66
C ILE A 98 -13.30 7.23 -3.60
N ALA A 99 -13.11 6.07 -2.95
CA ALA A 99 -13.93 5.63 -1.83
C ALA A 99 -13.42 6.22 -0.50
N PHE A 100 -12.10 6.16 -0.26
CA PHE A 100 -11.45 6.72 0.92
C PHE A 100 -10.13 7.35 0.53
N MET A 101 -9.76 8.41 1.24
CA MET A 101 -8.45 9.04 1.09
C MET A 101 -7.96 9.48 2.47
N LYS A 102 -6.75 9.08 2.81
CA LYS A 102 -6.06 9.48 4.04
C LYS A 102 -4.68 10.00 3.72
N LEU A 103 -4.27 11.05 4.43
CA LEU A 103 -2.94 11.63 4.36
C LEU A 103 -2.25 11.44 5.70
N PHE A 104 -1.09 10.83 5.68
CA PHE A 104 -0.20 10.67 6.81
C PHE A 104 1.09 11.42 6.51
N ARG A 105 1.59 12.20 7.45
CA ARG A 105 2.85 12.95 7.30
C ARG A 105 3.78 12.63 8.47
N GLU A 106 5.05 12.49 8.16
CA GLU A 106 6.08 12.34 9.19
C GLU A 106 6.28 13.67 9.91
N THR A 107 6.61 14.70 9.14
CA THR A 107 6.78 16.07 9.58
C THR A 107 6.26 17.04 8.54
N LYS A 108 5.86 18.23 8.96
CA LYS A 108 5.40 19.27 8.03
C LYS A 108 6.50 19.64 7.03
N GLY A 109 6.16 19.56 5.74
CA GLY A 109 7.05 19.93 4.64
C GLY A 109 8.03 18.85 4.20
N ASP A 110 8.05 17.69 4.87
CA ASP A 110 8.92 16.56 4.56
C ASP A 110 8.13 15.46 3.83
N ARG A 111 8.31 14.21 4.18
CA ARG A 111 7.64 13.06 3.56
C ARG A 111 6.19 12.93 4.04
N ALA A 112 5.31 12.63 3.11
CA ALA A 112 3.92 12.28 3.37
C ALA A 112 3.52 11.04 2.57
N TYR A 113 2.48 10.34 3.05
CA TYR A 113 1.89 9.15 2.45
C TYR A 113 0.42 9.43 2.18
N SER A 114 0.03 9.42 0.92
CA SER A 114 -1.39 9.44 0.52
C SER A 114 -1.84 8.01 0.28
N ILE A 115 -2.78 7.53 1.08
CA ILE A 115 -3.44 6.23 0.92
C ILE A 115 -4.80 6.50 0.30
N ILE A 116 -5.04 5.97 -0.90
CA ILE A 116 -6.27 6.20 -1.65
C ILE A 116 -6.87 4.85 -1.99
N GLU A 117 -8.01 4.55 -1.39
CA GLU A 117 -8.84 3.40 -1.72
C GLU A 117 -9.92 3.84 -2.72
N PHE A 118 -10.11 3.07 -3.79
CA PHE A 118 -11.00 3.45 -4.89
C PHE A 118 -11.70 2.25 -5.50
N ASP A 119 -12.83 2.52 -6.18
CA ASP A 119 -13.62 1.51 -6.86
C ASP A 119 -13.04 1.17 -8.23
N GLY A 120 -13.10 -0.10 -8.60
CA GLY A 120 -12.74 -0.59 -9.93
C GLY A 120 -11.24 -0.70 -10.17
N SER A 121 -10.86 -0.63 -11.44
CA SER A 121 -9.48 -0.81 -11.91
C SER A 121 -8.77 0.53 -12.14
N LEU A 122 -7.46 0.53 -12.01
CA LEU A 122 -6.63 1.70 -12.29
C LEU A 122 -6.21 1.68 -13.79
N PRO A 123 -6.44 2.77 -14.55
CA PRO A 123 -5.92 2.87 -15.91
C PRO A 123 -4.39 2.74 -15.98
N ASP A 124 -3.85 2.02 -16.96
CA ASP A 124 -2.42 1.70 -17.08
C ASP A 124 -1.49 2.92 -17.02
N HIS A 125 -1.93 4.04 -17.60
CA HIS A 125 -1.16 5.28 -17.64
C HIS A 125 -1.24 6.11 -16.36
N MET A 126 -2.05 5.71 -15.38
CA MET A 126 -2.33 6.54 -14.21
C MET A 126 -1.10 6.74 -13.32
N VAL A 127 -0.35 5.66 -13.09
CA VAL A 127 0.87 5.71 -12.28
C VAL A 127 1.89 6.68 -12.89
N SER A 128 2.10 6.62 -14.22
CA SER A 128 3.02 7.54 -14.91
C SER A 128 2.55 9.00 -14.83
N ARG A 129 1.25 9.26 -14.94
CA ARG A 129 0.70 10.61 -14.79
C ARG A 129 0.88 11.17 -13.39
N ILE A 130 0.71 10.36 -12.37
CA ILE A 130 0.96 10.77 -10.98
C ILE A 130 2.44 11.17 -10.80
N TYR A 131 3.37 10.42 -11.40
CA TYR A 131 4.81 10.72 -11.38
C TYR A 131 5.21 12.00 -12.14
N GLU A 132 4.34 12.61 -12.95
CA GLU A 132 4.61 13.90 -13.60
C GLU A 132 4.84 15.03 -12.58
N ASN A 133 4.33 14.89 -11.35
CA ASN A 133 4.64 15.83 -10.28
C ASN A 133 6.01 15.48 -9.66
N PRO A 134 6.99 16.39 -9.69
CA PRO A 134 8.36 16.13 -9.21
C PRO A 134 8.44 15.90 -7.69
N ASP A 135 7.43 16.27 -6.94
CA ASP A 135 7.35 16.00 -5.50
C ASP A 135 6.86 14.58 -5.19
N VAL A 136 6.38 13.81 -6.16
CA VAL A 136 6.04 12.40 -6.01
C VAL A 136 7.31 11.56 -6.05
N GLN A 137 7.54 10.77 -5.00
CA GLN A 137 8.73 9.93 -4.84
C GLN A 137 8.47 8.48 -5.23
N ASP A 138 7.29 7.95 -4.88
CA ASP A 138 6.94 6.56 -5.17
C ASP A 138 5.42 6.38 -5.26
N VAL A 139 5.00 5.44 -6.11
CA VAL A 139 3.60 5.07 -6.29
C VAL A 139 3.50 3.56 -6.31
N MET A 140 2.76 2.99 -5.37
CA MET A 140 2.45 1.57 -5.32
C MET A 140 0.96 1.38 -5.57
N PHE A 141 0.62 0.48 -6.49
CA PHE A 141 -0.74 0.05 -6.73
C PHE A 141 -0.95 -1.36 -6.19
N ILE A 142 -1.97 -1.53 -5.37
CA ILE A 142 -2.39 -2.80 -4.78
C ILE A 142 -3.81 -3.07 -5.28
N PRO A 143 -3.98 -3.96 -6.29
CA PRO A 143 -5.31 -4.31 -6.78
C PRO A 143 -6.05 -5.17 -5.74
N VAL A 144 -7.37 -4.96 -5.60
CA VAL A 144 -8.20 -5.88 -4.83
C VAL A 144 -8.28 -7.23 -5.57
N LYS A 145 -8.18 -8.32 -4.80
CA LYS A 145 -8.19 -9.66 -5.37
C LYS A 145 -9.61 -10.00 -5.85
N GLY A 146 -9.82 -10.11 -7.15
CA GLY A 146 -11.10 -10.48 -7.76
C GLY A 146 -11.44 -9.74 -9.05
N GLU A 147 -10.82 -8.60 -9.36
CA GLU A 147 -11.10 -7.85 -10.59
C GLU A 147 -10.23 -8.23 -11.79
N ASN A 148 -9.16 -9.00 -11.60
CA ASN A 148 -8.21 -9.38 -12.66
C ASN A 148 -8.28 -10.85 -13.10
N GLU A 149 -9.30 -11.63 -12.74
CA GLU A 149 -9.40 -13.04 -13.19
C GLU A 149 -10.16 -13.26 -14.52
N ASN A 150 -10.59 -12.20 -15.22
CA ASN A 150 -11.28 -12.30 -16.52
C ASN A 150 -10.50 -11.68 -17.68
N GLY A 151 -9.19 -11.84 -17.70
CA GLY A 151 -8.35 -11.33 -18.78
C GLY A 151 -7.24 -12.29 -19.18
N PHE A 152 -7.62 -13.52 -19.63
CA PHE A 152 -6.83 -14.38 -20.53
C PHE A 152 -7.77 -15.22 -21.39
#